data_ef3b7edded47afea773cbfd2758d6819
#
_entry.id   ef3b7edded47afea773cbfd2758d6819
#
_cell.length_a   1.000
_cell.length_b   1.000
_cell.length_c   1.000
_cell.angle_alpha   90.00
_cell.angle_beta   90.00
_cell.angle_gamma   90.00
#
_symmetry.space_group_name_H-M   'P 1'
#
loop_
_entity.id
_entity.type
_entity.pdbx_description
1 polymer ?
#
loop_
_entity_poly.entity_id
_entity_poly.type
_entity_poly.pdbx_seq_one_letter_code
_entity_poly.pdbx_strand_id
1 'polypeptide(L)'
;MSDPGVPSADDPSVRRALDTLRGLLTAGETLEAWAVQHRLFALAHRRACIAATSGRFISLSRHLLGGYDSADIRWQDLKETRIRAGIIAADLTLIAQASSDLNLSSATNHVWTFQGLCKDQAQAIYRICQQHDQVWREKRRVRELEELRARSGGVQIGAGTGSAAAGAAAAEGGESDAARRLRQAHEMLDAKLISDAEYESIKAKIISGL
;
A
#
# COMPACT_ATOMS: atom_id res chain seq x y z
N MET A 1 0.54 -7.80 -37.55
CA MET A 1 -0.13 -6.58 -38.07
C MET A 1 -0.28 -5.65 -36.87
N SER A 2 0.61 -4.64 -36.77
CA SER A 2 0.55 -3.66 -35.66
C SER A 2 -0.65 -2.75 -35.91
N ASP A 3 -1.53 -2.64 -34.92
CA ASP A 3 -2.68 -1.73 -34.96
C ASP A 3 -2.16 -0.29 -35.12
N PRO A 4 -2.55 0.46 -36.17
CA PRO A 4 -2.04 1.80 -36.46
C PRO A 4 -2.39 2.85 -35.40
N GLY A 5 -3.14 2.48 -34.39
CA GLY A 5 -3.55 3.36 -33.29
C GLY A 5 -2.76 3.19 -32.00
N VAL A 6 -2.00 2.11 -31.82
CA VAL A 6 -1.23 1.85 -30.60
C VAL A 6 0.11 2.59 -30.68
N PRO A 7 0.39 3.56 -29.79
CA PRO A 7 1.69 4.23 -29.79
C PRO A 7 2.78 3.22 -29.42
N SER A 8 3.66 2.96 -30.37
CA SER A 8 4.89 2.21 -30.16
C SER A 8 5.88 3.04 -29.35
N ALA A 9 6.77 2.38 -28.61
CA ALA A 9 7.93 3.03 -28.01
C ALA A 9 8.83 3.75 -29.04
N ASP A 10 8.67 3.41 -30.32
CA ASP A 10 9.39 4.05 -31.45
C ASP A 10 8.78 5.38 -31.92
N ASP A 11 7.56 5.72 -31.49
CA ASP A 11 6.99 7.04 -31.76
C ASP A 11 7.87 8.13 -31.11
N PRO A 12 8.40 9.10 -31.88
CA PRO A 12 9.30 10.12 -31.34
C PRO A 12 8.72 10.92 -30.18
N SER A 13 7.39 11.08 -30.13
CA SER A 13 6.70 11.77 -29.04
C SER A 13 6.67 10.93 -27.75
N VAL A 14 6.48 9.62 -27.90
CA VAL A 14 6.50 8.65 -26.80
C VAL A 14 7.92 8.51 -26.25
N ARG A 15 8.90 8.39 -27.15
CA ARG A 15 10.32 8.29 -26.75
C ARG A 15 10.75 9.48 -25.91
N ARG A 16 10.45 10.71 -26.36
CA ARG A 16 10.74 11.93 -25.57
C ARG A 16 10.03 11.95 -24.20
N ALA A 17 8.79 11.44 -24.12
CA ALA A 17 8.08 11.35 -22.86
C ALA A 17 8.75 10.32 -21.91
N LEU A 18 9.15 9.17 -22.45
CA LEU A 18 9.87 8.15 -21.69
C LEU A 18 11.26 8.62 -21.24
N ASP A 19 11.98 9.35 -22.07
CA ASP A 19 13.28 9.94 -21.70
C ASP A 19 13.11 10.98 -20.59
N THR A 20 12.06 11.81 -20.67
CA THR A 20 11.71 12.74 -19.59
C THR A 20 11.37 11.98 -18.29
N LEU A 21 10.54 10.93 -18.37
CA LEU A 21 10.20 10.08 -17.23
C LEU A 21 11.44 9.44 -16.60
N ARG A 22 12.34 8.90 -17.43
CA ARG A 22 13.61 8.32 -16.94
C ARG A 22 14.47 9.34 -16.21
N GLY A 23 14.48 10.59 -16.67
CA GLY A 23 15.17 11.68 -15.99
C GLY A 23 14.56 12.10 -14.65
N LEU A 24 13.30 11.73 -14.38
CA LEU A 24 12.60 11.99 -13.11
C LEU A 24 12.77 10.87 -12.09
N LEU A 25 13.32 9.71 -12.50
CA LEU A 25 13.51 8.58 -11.59
C LEU A 25 14.60 8.89 -10.56
N THR A 26 14.37 8.46 -9.33
CA THR A 26 15.36 8.55 -8.26
C THR A 26 16.38 7.41 -8.35
N ALA A 27 17.51 7.54 -7.68
CA ALA A 27 18.55 6.51 -7.68
C ALA A 27 17.99 5.18 -7.16
N GLY A 28 18.11 4.11 -7.96
CA GLY A 28 17.57 2.78 -7.65
C GLY A 28 16.09 2.58 -7.99
N GLU A 29 15.40 3.61 -8.46
CA GLU A 29 14.02 3.50 -8.94
C GLU A 29 14.00 2.95 -10.37
N THR A 30 13.16 1.96 -10.63
CA THR A 30 13.02 1.32 -11.94
C THR A 30 11.63 1.57 -12.53
N LEU A 31 11.58 1.82 -13.84
CA LEU A 31 10.34 1.92 -14.59
C LEU A 31 9.79 0.51 -14.86
N GLU A 32 8.63 0.18 -14.29
CA GLU A 32 8.00 -1.14 -14.44
C GLU A 32 7.01 -1.19 -15.60
N ALA A 33 6.20 -0.14 -15.76
CA ALA A 33 5.27 -0.01 -16.87
C ALA A 33 4.99 1.46 -17.19
N TRP A 34 4.52 1.70 -18.41
CA TRP A 34 4.09 3.01 -18.85
C TRP A 34 2.86 2.88 -19.74
N ALA A 35 2.04 3.94 -19.78
CA ALA A 35 0.93 4.05 -20.71
C ALA A 35 0.81 5.47 -21.24
N VAL A 36 0.40 5.57 -22.49
CA VAL A 36 0.21 6.83 -23.18
C VAL A 36 -1.22 6.90 -23.69
N GLN A 37 -1.76 8.10 -23.67
CA GLN A 37 -3.08 8.37 -24.23
C GLN A 37 -3.09 8.08 -25.74
N HIS A 38 -4.13 7.38 -26.19
CA HIS A 38 -4.34 7.06 -27.60
C HIS A 38 -4.54 8.32 -28.44
N ARG A 39 -4.03 8.35 -29.68
CA ARG A 39 -4.08 9.52 -30.56
C ARG A 39 -5.48 10.08 -30.77
N LEU A 40 -6.50 9.25 -30.83
CA LEU A 40 -7.89 9.65 -31.04
C LEU A 40 -8.48 10.46 -29.87
N PHE A 41 -7.94 10.29 -28.67
CA PHE A 41 -8.41 10.96 -27.44
C PHE A 41 -7.52 12.11 -27.00
N ALA A 42 -6.38 12.30 -27.64
CA ALA A 42 -5.46 13.40 -27.38
C ALA A 42 -5.59 14.46 -28.45
N LEU A 43 -5.90 15.68 -28.08
CA LEU A 43 -5.65 16.84 -28.95
C LEU A 43 -4.16 16.84 -29.28
N ALA A 44 -3.80 17.01 -30.55
CA ALA A 44 -2.56 16.71 -31.26
C ALA A 44 -1.21 16.90 -30.52
N HIS A 45 -1.16 17.60 -29.35
CA HIS A 45 0.07 17.87 -28.61
C HIS A 45 -0.01 17.66 -27.10
N ARG A 46 -1.14 17.18 -26.55
CA ARG A 46 -1.37 17.00 -25.11
C ARG A 46 -1.58 15.55 -24.69
N ARG A 47 -0.69 14.67 -25.14
CA ARG A 47 -0.79 13.29 -24.67
C ARG A 47 -0.32 13.20 -23.22
N ALA A 48 -1.20 12.75 -22.35
CA ALA A 48 -0.81 12.31 -21.02
C ALA A 48 0.00 11.02 -21.14
N CYS A 49 1.12 10.96 -20.44
CA CYS A 49 1.91 9.76 -20.26
C CYS A 49 1.92 9.43 -18.78
N ILE A 50 1.64 8.19 -18.44
CA ILE A 50 1.65 7.72 -17.05
C ILE A 50 2.64 6.57 -16.93
N ALA A 51 3.23 6.44 -15.76
CA ALA A 51 4.23 5.43 -15.47
C ALA A 51 4.04 4.86 -14.07
N ALA A 52 4.23 3.56 -13.94
CA ALA A 52 4.37 2.86 -12.69
C ALA A 52 5.84 2.50 -12.50
N THR A 53 6.39 2.89 -11.36
CA THR A 53 7.78 2.60 -10.97
C THR A 53 7.80 1.73 -9.73
N SER A 54 8.97 1.23 -9.37
CA SER A 54 9.15 0.48 -8.12
C SER A 54 8.82 1.30 -6.84
N GLY A 55 8.86 2.65 -6.90
CA GLY A 55 8.64 3.54 -5.77
C GLY A 55 7.31 4.27 -5.75
N ARG A 56 6.80 4.65 -6.93
CA ARG A 56 5.63 5.54 -7.07
C ARG A 56 4.97 5.43 -8.44
N PHE A 57 3.78 6.00 -8.53
CA PHE A 57 3.11 6.27 -9.79
C PHE A 57 3.45 7.70 -10.22
N ILE A 58 3.79 7.91 -11.49
CA ILE A 58 4.14 9.22 -12.06
C ILE A 58 3.20 9.52 -13.23
N SER A 59 2.64 10.71 -13.25
CA SER A 59 1.91 11.24 -14.40
C SER A 59 2.68 12.41 -15.03
N LEU A 60 2.73 12.44 -16.33
CA LEU A 60 3.39 13.48 -17.14
C LEU A 60 2.40 14.07 -18.10
N SER A 61 2.14 15.36 -18.02
CA SER A 61 1.30 16.13 -18.93
C SER A 61 2.14 17.19 -19.65
N ARG A 62 2.10 17.23 -20.98
CA ARG A 62 2.84 18.21 -21.78
C ARG A 62 2.00 19.44 -22.09
N HIS A 63 2.63 20.60 -22.03
CA HIS A 63 2.02 21.87 -22.44
C HIS A 63 2.16 22.13 -23.93
N LEU A 64 1.26 22.95 -24.50
CA LEU A 64 1.25 23.34 -25.91
C LEU A 64 2.47 24.17 -26.32
N LEU A 65 2.97 25.02 -25.43
CA LEU A 65 4.08 25.95 -25.67
C LEU A 65 5.44 25.40 -25.19
N GLY A 66 5.53 24.10 -24.96
CA GLY A 66 6.73 23.48 -24.39
C GLY A 66 6.63 23.34 -22.87
N GLY A 67 7.48 22.48 -22.29
CA GLY A 67 7.42 22.13 -20.88
C GLY A 67 6.46 20.98 -20.57
N TYR A 68 6.42 20.60 -19.31
CA TYR A 68 5.55 19.53 -18.80
C TYR A 68 5.23 19.75 -17.32
N ASP A 69 4.07 19.26 -16.90
CA ASP A 69 3.74 19.06 -15.49
C ASP A 69 3.94 17.60 -15.14
N SER A 70 4.58 17.34 -14.03
CA SER A 70 4.65 16.01 -13.45
C SER A 70 3.94 16.00 -12.10
N ALA A 71 3.20 14.95 -11.85
CA ALA A 71 2.66 14.68 -10.52
C ALA A 71 2.92 13.21 -10.18
N ASP A 72 3.21 12.96 -8.92
CA ASP A 72 3.52 11.64 -8.42
C ASP A 72 2.63 11.25 -7.25
N ILE A 73 2.37 9.97 -7.14
CA ILE A 73 1.59 9.35 -6.07
C ILE A 73 2.43 8.22 -5.50
N ARG A 74 2.79 8.30 -4.23
CA ARG A 74 3.49 7.21 -3.55
C ARG A 74 2.56 6.02 -3.38
N TRP A 75 3.08 4.81 -3.51
CA TRP A 75 2.28 3.59 -3.35
C TRP A 75 1.59 3.48 -1.99
N GLN A 76 2.20 4.03 -0.94
CA GLN A 76 1.62 4.07 0.41
C GLN A 76 0.34 4.92 0.50
N ASP A 77 0.22 5.96 -0.33
CA ASP A 77 -0.89 6.91 -0.34
C ASP A 77 -2.02 6.46 -1.26
N LEU A 78 -1.77 5.47 -2.12
CA LEU A 78 -2.77 4.88 -3.00
C LEU A 78 -3.82 4.13 -2.18
N LYS A 79 -5.10 4.47 -2.41
CA LYS A 79 -6.26 3.87 -1.73
C LYS A 79 -7.03 2.93 -2.64
N GLU A 80 -7.22 3.35 -3.88
CA GLU A 80 -8.02 2.59 -4.82
C GLU A 80 -7.55 2.86 -6.24
N THR A 81 -7.59 1.82 -7.07
CA THR A 81 -7.34 1.91 -8.50
C THR A 81 -8.49 1.24 -9.24
N ARG A 82 -9.06 1.94 -10.20
CA ARG A 82 -10.12 1.44 -11.08
C ARG A 82 -9.70 1.54 -12.53
N ILE A 83 -9.98 0.51 -13.30
CA ILE A 83 -9.82 0.52 -14.75
C ILE A 83 -11.18 0.31 -15.41
N ARG A 84 -11.46 1.10 -16.43
CA ARG A 84 -12.62 0.94 -17.29
C ARG A 84 -12.13 0.72 -18.71
N ALA A 85 -12.19 -0.51 -19.18
CA ALA A 85 -11.75 -0.85 -20.52
C ALA A 85 -12.92 -0.70 -21.51
N GLY A 86 -12.76 0.18 -22.49
CA GLY A 86 -13.63 0.31 -23.65
C GLY A 86 -13.20 -0.62 -24.80
N ILE A 87 -13.77 -0.39 -25.99
CA ILE A 87 -13.44 -1.16 -27.20
C ILE A 87 -12.03 -0.78 -27.69
N ILE A 88 -11.73 0.51 -27.78
CA ILE A 88 -10.49 1.06 -28.37
C ILE A 88 -9.49 1.48 -27.29
N ALA A 89 -9.96 2.04 -26.20
CA ALA A 89 -9.14 2.65 -25.18
C ALA A 89 -9.60 2.25 -23.76
N ALA A 90 -8.79 2.55 -22.77
CA ALA A 90 -9.11 2.34 -21.37
C ALA A 90 -8.95 3.63 -20.56
N ASP A 91 -9.79 3.79 -19.55
CA ASP A 91 -9.68 4.86 -18.56
C ASP A 91 -9.16 4.27 -17.25
N LEU A 92 -8.18 4.94 -16.66
CA LEU A 92 -7.61 4.57 -15.37
C LEU A 92 -7.91 5.66 -14.36
N THR A 93 -8.50 5.29 -13.23
CA THR A 93 -8.78 6.20 -12.11
C THR A 93 -8.01 5.75 -10.90
N LEU A 94 -7.28 6.67 -10.30
CA LEU A 94 -6.53 6.49 -9.06
C LEU A 94 -7.13 7.39 -7.98
N ILE A 95 -7.34 6.84 -6.80
CA ILE A 95 -7.75 7.59 -5.62
C ILE A 95 -6.59 7.50 -4.63
N ALA A 96 -6.01 8.64 -4.32
CA ALA A 96 -4.91 8.74 -3.38
C ALA A 96 -5.22 9.73 -2.27
N GLN A 97 -4.70 9.47 -1.10
CA GLN A 97 -4.79 10.37 0.04
C GLN A 97 -3.70 11.42 -0.09
N ALA A 98 -4.07 12.70 -0.09
CA ALA A 98 -3.09 13.75 0.02
C ALA A 98 -2.50 13.71 1.43
N SER A 99 -1.24 13.31 1.56
CA SER A 99 -0.48 13.44 2.79
C SER A 99 -0.08 14.91 2.95
N SER A 100 -0.96 15.70 3.57
CA SER A 100 -0.57 17.01 4.08
C SER A 100 0.10 16.78 5.43
N ASP A 101 1.41 16.85 5.47
CA ASP A 101 2.21 16.68 6.71
C ASP A 101 1.86 17.68 7.82
N LEU A 102 1.01 18.66 7.55
CA LEU A 102 0.67 19.76 8.45
C LEU A 102 -0.80 19.81 8.89
N ASN A 103 -1.70 18.97 8.35
CA ASN A 103 -3.11 18.97 8.74
C ASN A 103 -3.56 17.59 9.23
N LEU A 104 -3.54 17.42 10.54
CA LEU A 104 -3.99 16.22 11.27
C LEU A 104 -5.51 15.94 11.17
N SER A 105 -6.30 16.77 10.49
CA SER A 105 -7.77 16.69 10.60
C SER A 105 -8.58 16.53 9.33
N SER A 106 -8.00 16.50 8.13
CA SER A 106 -8.76 16.17 6.93
C SER A 106 -7.92 15.48 5.86
N ALA A 107 -7.95 14.16 5.86
CA ALA A 107 -7.44 13.37 4.74
C ALA A 107 -8.30 13.65 3.50
N THR A 108 -7.89 14.58 2.68
CA THR A 108 -8.58 14.87 1.41
C THR A 108 -8.16 13.82 0.37
N ASN A 109 -9.12 13.07 -0.13
CA ASN A 109 -8.85 12.14 -1.22
C ASN A 109 -8.76 12.92 -2.54
N HIS A 110 -7.65 12.81 -3.23
CA HIS A 110 -7.49 13.27 -4.60
C HIS A 110 -7.84 12.17 -5.59
N VAL A 111 -8.66 12.50 -6.57
CA VAL A 111 -9.05 11.59 -7.65
C VAL A 111 -8.32 12.01 -8.93
N TRP A 112 -7.53 11.09 -9.46
CA TRP A 112 -6.80 11.25 -10.71
C TRP A 112 -7.46 10.39 -11.78
N THR A 113 -7.89 10.97 -12.89
CA THR A 113 -8.51 10.23 -13.99
C THR A 113 -7.73 10.43 -15.27
N PHE A 114 -7.26 9.34 -15.86
CA PHE A 114 -6.54 9.29 -17.11
C PHE A 114 -7.41 8.59 -18.14
N GLN A 115 -7.95 9.37 -19.07
CA GLN A 115 -8.89 8.88 -20.09
C GLN A 115 -8.17 8.51 -21.38
N GLY A 116 -8.71 7.53 -22.07
CA GLY A 116 -8.29 7.22 -23.44
C GLY A 116 -6.87 6.63 -23.53
N LEU A 117 -6.42 5.88 -22.52
CA LEU A 117 -5.11 5.20 -22.56
C LEU A 117 -5.15 3.99 -23.48
N CYS A 118 -3.99 3.60 -23.99
CA CYS A 118 -3.83 2.34 -24.71
C CYS A 118 -4.14 1.17 -23.78
N LYS A 119 -5.07 0.32 -24.19
CA LYS A 119 -5.69 -0.71 -23.36
C LYS A 119 -4.68 -1.64 -22.68
N ASP A 120 -3.76 -2.22 -23.45
CA ASP A 120 -2.79 -3.18 -22.92
C ASP A 120 -1.82 -2.53 -21.92
N GLN A 121 -1.40 -1.30 -22.23
CA GLN A 121 -0.53 -0.51 -21.36
C GLN A 121 -1.26 -0.12 -20.07
N ALA A 122 -2.51 0.32 -20.16
CA ALA A 122 -3.33 0.65 -18.99
C ALA A 122 -3.57 -0.57 -18.09
N GLN A 123 -3.79 -1.75 -18.69
CA GLN A 123 -3.93 -3.00 -17.95
C GLN A 123 -2.64 -3.42 -17.25
N ALA A 124 -1.48 -3.18 -17.88
CA ALA A 124 -0.18 -3.45 -17.26
C ALA A 124 0.02 -2.56 -16.02
N ILE A 125 -0.23 -1.27 -16.13
CA ILE A 125 -0.17 -0.34 -14.99
C ILE A 125 -1.17 -0.74 -13.90
N TYR A 126 -2.41 -1.06 -14.27
CA TYR A 126 -3.42 -1.47 -13.31
C TYR A 126 -2.97 -2.68 -12.48
N ARG A 127 -2.36 -3.70 -13.11
CA ARG A 127 -1.82 -4.87 -12.39
C ARG A 127 -0.74 -4.49 -11.38
N ILE A 128 0.17 -3.60 -11.77
CA ILE A 128 1.22 -3.10 -10.88
C ILE A 128 0.62 -2.32 -9.70
N CYS A 129 -0.35 -1.43 -9.96
CA CYS A 129 -1.06 -0.72 -8.90
C CYS A 129 -1.72 -1.68 -7.90
N GLN A 130 -2.38 -2.75 -8.39
CA GLN A 130 -2.99 -3.77 -7.52
C GLN A 130 -1.95 -4.53 -6.71
N GLN A 131 -0.81 -4.87 -7.32
CA GLN A 131 0.28 -5.55 -6.62
C GLN A 131 0.85 -4.68 -5.48
N HIS A 132 1.13 -3.41 -5.75
CA HIS A 132 1.63 -2.48 -4.72
C HIS A 132 0.59 -2.22 -3.63
N ASP A 133 -0.70 -2.08 -3.99
CA ASP A 133 -1.77 -1.92 -3.00
C ASP A 133 -1.86 -3.14 -2.05
N GLN A 134 -1.77 -4.35 -2.57
CA GLN A 134 -1.74 -5.57 -1.74
C GLN A 134 -0.55 -5.57 -0.77
N VAL A 135 0.66 -5.28 -1.28
CA VAL A 135 1.88 -5.21 -0.45
C VAL A 135 1.75 -4.15 0.65
N TRP A 136 1.19 -2.98 0.33
CA TRP A 136 1.04 -1.91 1.32
C TRP A 136 -0.09 -2.16 2.31
N ARG A 137 -1.17 -2.85 1.92
CA ARG A 137 -2.21 -3.33 2.84
C ARG A 137 -1.63 -4.29 3.87
N GLU A 138 -0.81 -5.24 3.43
CA GLU A 138 -0.17 -6.19 4.35
C GLU A 138 0.82 -5.49 5.28
N LYS A 139 1.65 -4.58 4.78
CA LYS A 139 2.54 -3.78 5.62
C LYS A 139 1.79 -2.95 6.68
N ARG A 140 0.64 -2.37 6.33
CA ARG A 140 -0.20 -1.63 7.29
C ARG A 140 -0.74 -2.56 8.36
N ARG A 141 -1.27 -3.72 7.96
CA ARG A 141 -1.79 -4.73 8.89
C ARG A 141 -0.73 -5.22 9.87
N VAL A 142 0.48 -5.52 9.40
CA VAL A 142 1.59 -5.94 10.26
C VAL A 142 1.94 -4.85 11.27
N ARG A 143 2.08 -3.60 10.85
CA ARG A 143 2.35 -2.47 11.78
C ARG A 143 1.26 -2.30 12.81
N GLU A 144 -0.01 -2.38 12.41
CA GLU A 144 -1.15 -2.28 13.33
C GLU A 144 -1.12 -3.38 14.40
N LEU A 145 -0.81 -4.62 13.99
CA LEU A 145 -0.64 -5.74 14.92
C LEU A 145 0.56 -5.53 15.84
N GLU A 146 1.68 -4.99 15.35
CA GLU A 146 2.85 -4.68 16.18
C GLU A 146 2.54 -3.56 17.19
N GLU A 147 1.81 -2.52 16.76
CA GLU A 147 1.37 -1.45 17.65
C GLU A 147 0.41 -1.96 18.75
N LEU A 148 -0.54 -2.84 18.38
CA LEU A 148 -1.44 -3.47 19.35
C LEU A 148 -0.66 -4.32 20.35
N ARG A 149 0.31 -5.10 19.89
CA ARG A 149 1.21 -5.87 20.78
C ARG A 149 2.03 -4.98 21.70
N ALA A 150 2.54 -3.86 21.20
CA ALA A 150 3.29 -2.91 22.01
C ALA A 150 2.41 -2.22 23.06
N ARG A 151 1.16 -1.87 22.71
CA ARG A 151 0.19 -1.26 23.65
C ARG A 151 -0.31 -2.24 24.69
N SER A 152 -0.45 -3.53 24.37
CA SER A 152 -0.87 -4.57 25.32
C SER A 152 0.23 -4.95 26.34
N GLY A 153 1.31 -4.15 26.41
CA GLY A 153 2.40 -4.32 27.35
C GLY A 153 2.98 -5.72 27.23
N GLY A 154 3.73 -5.94 26.16
CA GLY A 154 4.35 -7.20 25.79
C GLY A 154 4.28 -8.31 26.82
N VAL A 155 3.26 -9.15 26.75
CA VAL A 155 3.34 -10.45 27.39
C VAL A 155 4.41 -11.21 26.65
N GLN A 156 5.65 -11.03 27.10
CA GLN A 156 6.74 -11.91 26.72
C GLN A 156 6.34 -13.30 27.26
N ILE A 157 5.79 -14.14 26.39
CA ILE A 157 5.84 -15.58 26.58
C ILE A 157 7.30 -15.95 26.33
N GLY A 158 8.16 -15.54 27.28
CA GLY A 158 9.56 -15.87 27.28
C GLY A 158 9.69 -17.36 27.51
N ALA A 159 10.33 -18.05 26.56
CA ALA A 159 10.98 -19.29 26.83
C ALA A 159 11.95 -19.03 28.00
N GLY A 160 11.53 -19.45 29.22
CA GLY A 160 12.34 -19.27 30.40
C GLY A 160 13.56 -20.17 30.42
N THR A 161 14.72 -19.57 30.57
CA THR A 161 15.85 -20.19 31.23
C THR A 161 16.22 -19.34 32.43
N GLY A 162 16.06 -19.92 33.55
CA GLY A 162 16.33 -19.66 34.92
C GLY A 162 17.17 -18.44 35.32
N SER A 163 16.72 -17.79 36.37
CA SER A 163 17.58 -17.55 37.55
C SER A 163 16.72 -17.17 38.77
N ALA A 164 16.93 -17.88 39.81
CA ALA A 164 16.36 -17.65 41.14
C ALA A 164 17.02 -16.45 41.81
N ALA A 165 16.24 -15.61 42.48
CA ALA A 165 16.59 -14.93 43.73
C ALA A 165 15.38 -14.23 44.37
N ALA A 166 14.99 -14.78 45.46
CA ALA A 166 14.43 -14.28 46.71
C ALA A 166 13.92 -12.82 46.83
N GLY A 167 12.72 -12.67 47.41
CA GLY A 167 12.25 -11.44 48.00
C GLY A 167 10.78 -11.53 48.39
N ALA A 168 10.48 -12.01 49.61
CA ALA A 168 9.15 -12.01 50.21
C ALA A 168 8.68 -10.59 50.53
N ALA A 169 7.41 -10.25 50.19
CA ALA A 169 6.57 -9.39 51.02
C ALA A 169 5.10 -9.41 50.56
N ALA A 170 4.26 -9.86 51.49
CA ALA A 170 2.94 -9.42 51.84
C ALA A 170 1.78 -9.47 50.83
N ALA A 171 0.85 -10.31 51.22
CA ALA A 171 -0.52 -10.47 50.78
C ALA A 171 -1.33 -9.19 50.91
N GLU A 172 -2.21 -8.92 49.90
CA GLU A 172 -3.61 -8.55 50.19
C GLU A 172 -4.41 -8.63 48.88
N GLY A 173 -5.50 -9.39 48.94
CA GLY A 173 -6.75 -9.24 48.18
C GLY A 173 -6.67 -8.99 46.67
N GLY A 174 -5.86 -9.69 45.88
CA GLY A 174 -5.79 -9.58 44.46
C GLY A 174 -6.18 -10.88 43.78
N GLU A 175 -7.08 -10.77 42.84
CA GLU A 175 -7.38 -11.79 41.84
C GLU A 175 -6.11 -12.56 41.44
N SER A 176 -6.17 -13.89 41.51
CA SER A 176 -4.98 -14.71 41.29
C SER A 176 -4.36 -14.36 39.92
N ASP A 177 -3.04 -14.31 39.86
CA ASP A 177 -2.30 -13.96 38.61
C ASP A 177 -2.74 -14.84 37.42
N ALA A 178 -3.13 -16.09 37.72
CA ALA A 178 -3.74 -17.02 36.78
C ALA A 178 -5.10 -16.55 36.23
N ALA A 179 -5.96 -16.01 37.10
CA ALA A 179 -7.26 -15.48 36.67
C ALA A 179 -7.11 -14.25 35.80
N ARG A 180 -6.13 -13.38 36.08
CA ARG A 180 -5.81 -12.23 35.24
C ARG A 180 -5.30 -12.65 33.84
N ARG A 181 -4.41 -13.64 33.77
CA ARG A 181 -3.88 -14.18 32.51
C ARG A 181 -4.97 -14.87 31.68
N LEU A 182 -5.89 -15.59 32.31
CA LEU A 182 -7.03 -16.22 31.63
C LEU A 182 -7.97 -15.19 31.04
N ARG A 183 -8.26 -14.10 31.75
CA ARG A 183 -9.10 -13.01 31.22
C ARG A 183 -8.45 -12.34 30.03
N GLN A 184 -7.16 -12.05 30.11
CA GLN A 184 -6.40 -11.45 29.01
C GLN A 184 -6.37 -12.36 27.77
N ALA A 185 -6.22 -13.68 27.95
CA ALA A 185 -6.28 -14.63 26.85
C ALA A 185 -7.68 -14.66 26.19
N HIS A 186 -8.74 -14.52 27.00
CA HIS A 186 -10.11 -14.47 26.51
C HIS A 186 -10.38 -13.19 25.70
N GLU A 187 -9.91 -12.03 26.18
CA GLU A 187 -9.98 -10.77 25.43
C GLU A 187 -9.24 -10.82 24.08
N MET A 188 -8.11 -11.53 24.03
CA MET A 188 -7.36 -11.73 22.78
C MET A 188 -8.12 -12.64 21.79
N LEU A 189 -8.85 -13.64 22.30
CA LEU A 189 -9.72 -14.50 21.48
C LEU A 189 -10.90 -13.71 20.92
N ASP A 190 -11.58 -12.91 21.77
CA ASP A 190 -12.72 -12.08 21.38
C ASP A 190 -12.30 -11.02 20.34
N ALA A 191 -11.10 -10.46 20.48
CA ALA A 191 -10.49 -9.55 19.52
C ALA A 191 -9.96 -10.25 18.23
N LYS A 192 -10.13 -11.58 18.12
CA LYS A 192 -9.62 -12.42 17.01
C LYS A 192 -8.10 -12.29 16.78
N LEU A 193 -7.36 -12.01 17.83
CA LEU A 193 -5.90 -11.92 17.81
C LEU A 193 -5.22 -13.28 17.95
N ILE A 194 -5.93 -14.25 18.52
CA ILE A 194 -5.52 -15.64 18.66
C ILE A 194 -6.64 -16.56 18.19
N SER A 195 -6.30 -17.74 17.75
CA SER A 195 -7.24 -18.80 17.38
C SER A 195 -7.73 -19.57 18.63
N ASP A 196 -8.86 -20.27 18.49
CA ASP A 196 -9.39 -21.15 19.57
C ASP A 196 -8.35 -22.18 20.03
N ALA A 197 -7.57 -22.73 19.11
CA ALA A 197 -6.51 -23.70 19.43
C ALA A 197 -5.37 -23.07 20.26
N GLU A 198 -4.99 -21.84 19.97
CA GLU A 198 -4.00 -21.09 20.75
C GLU A 198 -4.54 -20.71 22.13
N TYR A 199 -5.80 -20.30 22.22
CA TYR A 199 -6.45 -20.03 23.50
C TYR A 199 -6.48 -21.27 24.41
N GLU A 200 -6.90 -22.44 23.92
CA GLU A 200 -6.90 -23.67 24.68
C GLU A 200 -5.49 -24.10 25.12
N SER A 201 -4.46 -23.86 24.29
CA SER A 201 -3.05 -24.09 24.63
C SER A 201 -2.58 -23.19 25.77
N ILE A 202 -2.94 -21.89 25.74
CA ILE A 202 -2.60 -20.91 26.77
C ILE A 202 -3.31 -21.28 28.08
N LYS A 203 -4.58 -21.59 28.00
CA LYS A 203 -5.41 -22.03 29.18
C LYS A 203 -4.82 -23.27 29.83
N ALA A 204 -4.46 -24.29 29.05
CA ALA A 204 -3.82 -25.49 29.57
C ALA A 204 -2.50 -25.20 30.31
N LYS A 205 -1.66 -24.29 29.77
CA LYS A 205 -0.41 -23.86 30.41
C LYS A 205 -0.65 -23.12 31.73
N ILE A 206 -1.64 -22.24 31.77
CA ILE A 206 -1.99 -21.50 33.00
C ILE A 206 -2.48 -22.47 34.11
N ILE A 207 -3.33 -23.44 33.74
CA ILE A 207 -3.86 -24.44 34.68
C ILE A 207 -2.77 -25.40 35.16
N SER A 208 -1.84 -25.80 34.29
CA SER A 208 -0.72 -26.69 34.66
C SER A 208 0.38 -26.02 35.49
N GLY A 209 0.38 -24.70 35.57
CA GLY A 209 1.32 -23.89 36.36
C GLY A 209 0.74 -23.38 37.71
N LEU A 210 -0.48 -23.78 38.04
CA LEU A 210 -1.12 -23.59 39.35
C LEU A 210 -0.79 -24.73 40.32
#